data_f1f2fd8c247bcd92367726970b56e46b
#
_entry.id   f1f2fd8c247bcd92367726970b56e46b
#
_cell.length_a   1.000
_cell.length_b   1.000
_cell.length_c   1.000
_cell.angle_alpha   90.00
_cell.angle_beta   90.00
_cell.angle_gamma   90.00
#
_symmetry.space_group_name_H-M   'P 1'
#
loop_
_entity.id
_entity.type
_entity.pdbx_description
1 polymer ?
#
loop_
_entity_poly.entity_id
_entity_poly.type
_entity_poly.pdbx_seq_one_letter_code
_entity_poly.pdbx_strand_id
1 'polypeptide(L)'
;KGIAGGLHCLQVDGHDIIAAMEGMRRALDRARSGGGGSVIEFMTYRLHDHTTADDARRYRNEDEVKAAWAREPISRLRTYLTGAGLWDEAQESAWADECGKMIDIEINAYLETPVQPVSAMFDFLYAELPLDIQAQRAEAIAAEGLKHG
;
A
#
# COMPACT_ATOMS: atom_id res chain seq x y z
N LYS A 1 15.12 -12.19 11.80
CA LYS A 1 16.12 -11.12 11.53
C LYS A 1 16.11 -10.05 12.63
N GLY A 2 14.95 -9.56 13.07
CA GLY A 2 14.85 -8.54 14.12
C GLY A 2 15.52 -8.95 15.43
N ILE A 3 15.29 -10.19 15.89
CA ILE A 3 15.94 -10.74 17.10
C ILE A 3 17.47 -10.75 16.94
N ALA A 4 17.98 -11.17 15.79
CA ALA A 4 19.41 -11.16 15.51
C ALA A 4 20.02 -9.74 15.49
N GLY A 5 19.20 -8.74 15.15
CA GLY A 5 19.57 -7.31 15.22
C GLY A 5 19.39 -6.67 16.58
N GLY A 6 19.01 -7.43 17.62
CA GLY A 6 18.76 -6.91 18.97
C GLY A 6 17.49 -6.06 19.11
N LEU A 7 16.56 -6.15 18.15
CA LEU A 7 15.32 -5.40 18.16
C LEU A 7 14.20 -6.14 18.93
N HIS A 8 13.29 -5.39 19.49
CA HIS A 8 12.06 -5.94 20.02
C HIS A 8 11.17 -6.44 18.87
N CYS A 9 10.67 -7.69 18.95
CA CYS A 9 9.90 -8.31 17.89
C CYS A 9 8.49 -8.65 18.36
N LEU A 10 7.52 -8.35 17.52
CA LEU A 10 6.11 -8.70 17.69
C LEU A 10 5.64 -9.47 16.45
N GLN A 11 4.84 -10.52 16.64
CA GLN A 11 4.09 -11.15 15.56
C GLN A 11 2.60 -10.92 15.83
N VAL A 12 1.86 -10.45 14.81
CA VAL A 12 0.48 -9.98 14.94
C VAL A 12 -0.36 -10.58 13.82
N ASP A 13 -1.62 -10.91 14.10
CA ASP A 13 -2.59 -11.28 13.07
C ASP A 13 -2.85 -10.06 12.16
N GLY A 14 -2.32 -10.10 10.94
CA GLY A 14 -2.47 -9.04 9.93
C GLY A 14 -3.85 -8.96 9.30
N HIS A 15 -4.73 -9.92 9.57
CA HIS A 15 -6.16 -9.89 9.18
C HIS A 15 -7.06 -9.31 10.27
N ASP A 16 -6.50 -8.81 11.38
CA ASP A 16 -7.22 -8.15 12.47
C ASP A 16 -6.70 -6.73 12.65
N ILE A 17 -7.51 -5.73 12.22
CA ILE A 17 -7.11 -4.33 12.34
C ILE A 17 -6.93 -3.90 13.80
N ILE A 18 -7.72 -4.45 14.74
CA ILE A 18 -7.62 -4.11 16.15
C ILE A 18 -6.29 -4.64 16.72
N ALA A 19 -5.93 -5.88 16.38
CA ALA A 19 -4.64 -6.46 16.76
C ALA A 19 -3.47 -5.69 16.10
N ALA A 20 -3.62 -5.31 14.84
CA ALA A 20 -2.61 -4.52 14.11
C ALA A 20 -2.39 -3.13 14.75
N MET A 21 -3.47 -2.44 15.09
CA MET A 21 -3.41 -1.15 15.78
C MET A 21 -2.75 -1.27 17.16
N GLU A 22 -3.11 -2.28 17.94
CA GLU A 22 -2.52 -2.51 19.25
C GLU A 22 -1.03 -2.85 19.15
N GLY A 23 -0.63 -3.71 18.20
CA GLY A 23 0.78 -4.01 17.94
C GLY A 23 1.58 -2.76 17.59
N MET A 24 1.04 -1.91 16.70
CA MET A 24 1.66 -0.64 16.34
C MET A 24 1.73 0.32 17.52
N ARG A 25 0.63 0.47 18.30
CA ARG A 25 0.59 1.33 19.48
C ARG A 25 1.69 0.95 20.48
N ARG A 26 1.82 -0.34 20.80
CA ARG A 26 2.87 -0.85 21.69
C ARG A 26 4.28 -0.55 21.19
N ALA A 27 4.53 -0.71 19.91
CA ALA A 27 5.82 -0.41 19.30
C ALA A 27 6.14 1.09 19.37
N LEU A 28 5.16 1.96 19.10
CA LEU A 28 5.31 3.41 19.19
C LEU A 28 5.52 3.87 20.62
N ASP A 29 4.75 3.36 21.59
CA ASP A 29 4.89 3.69 23.01
C ASP A 29 6.28 3.30 23.53
N ARG A 30 6.77 2.12 23.13
CA ARG A 30 8.13 1.68 23.41
C ARG A 30 9.18 2.66 22.87
N ALA A 31 9.06 3.04 21.59
CA ALA A 31 10.01 3.95 20.96
C ALA A 31 9.99 5.33 21.62
N ARG A 32 8.82 5.88 21.89
CA ARG A 32 8.63 7.18 22.54
C ARG A 32 9.15 7.21 23.98
N SER A 33 9.10 6.10 24.68
CA SER A 33 9.66 5.95 26.05
C SER A 33 11.16 5.64 26.07
N GLY A 34 11.85 5.71 24.94
CA GLY A 34 13.29 5.43 24.87
C GLY A 34 13.65 3.95 24.80
N GLY A 35 12.67 3.05 24.66
CA GLY A 35 12.89 1.59 24.57
C GLY A 35 13.46 1.11 23.23
N GLY A 36 13.71 2.01 22.28
CA GLY A 36 14.26 1.69 20.96
C GLY A 36 13.24 1.20 19.95
N GLY A 37 13.72 0.83 18.77
CA GLY A 37 12.90 0.35 17.66
C GLY A 37 12.30 -1.03 17.88
N SER A 38 11.29 -1.35 17.05
CA SER A 38 10.64 -2.67 17.04
C SER A 38 10.49 -3.16 15.61
N VAL A 39 10.45 -4.48 15.42
CA VAL A 39 10.01 -5.15 14.21
C VAL A 39 8.66 -5.78 14.48
N ILE A 40 7.66 -5.44 13.66
CA ILE A 40 6.33 -6.05 13.72
C ILE A 40 6.15 -6.90 12.46
N GLU A 41 5.88 -8.17 12.64
CA GLU A 41 5.54 -9.10 11.56
C GLU A 41 4.03 -9.29 11.54
N PHE A 42 3.38 -8.73 10.51
CA PHE A 42 1.95 -8.93 10.29
C PHE A 42 1.74 -10.20 9.48
N MET A 43 1.12 -11.22 10.08
CA MET A 43 0.78 -12.48 9.41
C MET A 43 -0.43 -12.27 8.52
N THR A 44 -0.21 -12.26 7.22
CA THR A 44 -1.24 -12.00 6.21
C THR A 44 -1.34 -13.13 5.20
N TYR A 45 -2.46 -13.21 4.49
CA TYR A 45 -2.68 -14.09 3.36
C TYR A 45 -3.20 -13.26 2.17
N ARG A 46 -2.60 -13.38 1.00
CA ARG A 46 -3.07 -12.70 -0.21
C ARG A 46 -4.33 -13.40 -0.72
N LEU A 47 -5.46 -12.73 -0.68
CA LEU A 47 -6.76 -13.28 -1.10
C LEU A 47 -6.90 -13.32 -2.63
N HIS A 48 -6.50 -12.26 -3.32
CA HIS A 48 -6.58 -12.12 -4.78
C HIS A 48 -5.32 -12.59 -5.50
N ASP A 49 -5.42 -12.71 -6.81
CA ASP A 49 -4.26 -12.94 -7.69
C ASP A 49 -3.23 -11.81 -7.58
N HIS A 50 -1.99 -12.08 -8.01
CA HIS A 50 -0.91 -11.11 -7.91
C HIS A 50 -1.08 -9.94 -8.89
N THR A 51 -1.51 -10.25 -10.10
CA THR A 51 -1.77 -9.29 -11.17
C THR A 51 -2.97 -9.75 -12.00
N THR A 52 -3.43 -8.93 -12.94
CA THR A 52 -4.49 -9.30 -13.89
C THR A 52 -4.12 -10.45 -14.82
N ALA A 53 -2.83 -10.75 -14.99
CA ALA A 53 -2.31 -11.86 -15.81
C ALA A 53 -1.94 -13.10 -14.99
N ASP A 54 -2.11 -13.06 -13.66
CA ASP A 54 -1.82 -14.18 -12.78
C ASP A 54 -3.02 -15.12 -12.67
N ASP A 55 -2.75 -16.42 -12.58
CA ASP A 55 -3.72 -17.44 -12.21
C ASP A 55 -3.20 -18.21 -11.00
N ALA A 56 -3.52 -17.74 -9.84
CA ALA A 56 -3.05 -18.28 -8.57
C ALA A 56 -3.56 -19.71 -8.28
N ARG A 57 -4.61 -20.19 -8.98
CA ARG A 57 -5.09 -21.58 -8.85
C ARG A 57 -4.03 -22.60 -9.26
N ARG A 58 -3.03 -22.18 -10.02
CA ARG A 58 -1.90 -23.02 -10.44
C ARG A 58 -0.94 -23.39 -9.31
N TYR A 59 -0.93 -22.63 -8.22
CA TYR A 59 0.04 -22.78 -7.12
C TYR A 59 -0.56 -22.60 -5.71
N ARG A 60 -1.87 -22.32 -5.60
CA ARG A 60 -2.59 -22.22 -4.31
C ARG A 60 -3.70 -23.25 -4.22
N ASN A 61 -3.95 -23.75 -3.01
CA ASN A 61 -5.07 -24.62 -2.72
C ASN A 61 -6.35 -23.80 -2.56
N GLU A 62 -7.43 -24.16 -3.27
CA GLU A 62 -8.71 -23.44 -3.22
C GLU A 62 -9.38 -23.47 -1.83
N ASP A 63 -9.23 -24.55 -1.08
CA ASP A 63 -9.81 -24.65 0.26
C ASP A 63 -9.06 -23.73 1.25
N GLU A 64 -7.76 -23.56 1.08
CA GLU A 64 -6.96 -22.59 1.82
C GLU A 64 -7.41 -21.15 1.54
N VAL A 65 -7.64 -20.83 0.28
CA VAL A 65 -8.16 -19.51 -0.15
C VAL A 65 -9.53 -19.24 0.46
N LYS A 66 -10.46 -20.22 0.40
CA LYS A 66 -11.78 -20.09 1.01
C LYS A 66 -11.71 -19.89 2.53
N ALA A 67 -10.83 -20.63 3.22
CA ALA A 67 -10.61 -20.46 4.64
C ALA A 67 -10.02 -19.09 4.99
N ALA A 68 -9.16 -18.54 4.13
CA ALA A 68 -8.60 -17.21 4.29
C ALA A 68 -9.66 -16.11 4.05
N TRP A 69 -10.56 -16.28 3.09
CA TRP A 69 -11.70 -15.37 2.87
C TRP A 69 -12.65 -15.29 4.06
N ALA A 70 -12.83 -16.35 4.81
CA ALA A 70 -13.63 -16.35 6.06
C ALA A 70 -13.04 -15.41 7.14
N ARG A 71 -11.78 -14.99 6.98
CA ARG A 71 -11.06 -14.07 7.87
C ARG A 71 -10.68 -12.76 7.19
N GLU A 72 -11.38 -12.40 6.10
CA GLU A 72 -11.14 -11.16 5.37
C GLU A 72 -11.31 -9.97 6.33
N PRO A 73 -10.32 -9.04 6.41
CA PRO A 73 -10.23 -8.06 7.49
C PRO A 73 -11.39 -7.07 7.53
N ILE A 74 -11.95 -6.65 6.39
CA ILE A 74 -13.06 -5.69 6.35
C ILE A 74 -14.35 -6.37 6.85
N SER A 75 -14.64 -7.58 6.39
CA SER A 75 -15.79 -8.37 6.83
C SER A 75 -15.72 -8.69 8.33
N ARG A 76 -14.53 -8.99 8.82
CA ARG A 76 -14.26 -9.26 10.24
C ARG A 76 -14.51 -8.02 11.10
N LEU A 77 -14.01 -6.85 10.68
CA LEU A 77 -14.25 -5.58 11.38
C LEU A 77 -15.73 -5.20 11.35
N ARG A 78 -16.37 -5.31 10.19
CA ARG A 78 -17.82 -5.06 10.04
C ARG A 78 -18.63 -5.92 11.02
N THR A 79 -18.36 -7.22 11.06
CA THR A 79 -19.03 -8.15 11.99
C THR A 79 -18.85 -7.74 13.46
N TYR A 80 -17.64 -7.35 13.83
CA TYR A 80 -17.35 -6.87 15.17
C TYR A 80 -18.12 -5.58 15.52
N LEU A 81 -18.05 -4.58 14.66
CA LEU A 81 -18.70 -3.28 14.89
C LEU A 81 -20.24 -3.39 14.91
N THR A 82 -20.82 -4.18 14.01
CA THR A 82 -22.26 -4.45 13.99
C THR A 82 -22.70 -5.20 15.25
N GLY A 83 -21.94 -6.22 15.67
CA GLY A 83 -22.22 -6.95 16.90
C GLY A 83 -22.11 -6.08 18.17
N ALA A 84 -21.28 -5.04 18.14
CA ALA A 84 -21.15 -4.05 19.20
C ALA A 84 -22.20 -2.93 19.13
N GLY A 85 -23.07 -2.90 18.12
CA GLY A 85 -24.04 -1.82 17.89
C GLY A 85 -23.43 -0.47 17.47
N LEU A 86 -22.21 -0.50 16.95
CA LEU A 86 -21.45 0.69 16.53
C LEU A 86 -21.51 0.95 15.02
N TRP A 87 -22.08 0.04 14.24
CA TRP A 87 -22.14 0.09 12.79
C TRP A 87 -23.42 -0.56 12.29
N ASP A 88 -24.06 0.05 11.27
CA ASP A 88 -25.27 -0.45 10.64
C ASP A 88 -25.20 -0.35 9.10
N GLU A 89 -26.22 -0.84 8.42
CA GLU A 89 -26.29 -0.87 6.96
C GLU A 89 -26.33 0.55 6.34
N ALA A 90 -26.96 1.51 7.01
CA ALA A 90 -27.02 2.90 6.52
C ALA A 90 -25.64 3.56 6.56
N GLN A 91 -24.88 3.33 7.64
CA GLN A 91 -23.52 3.80 7.77
C GLN A 91 -22.60 3.11 6.75
N GLU A 92 -22.75 1.81 6.52
CA GLU A 92 -22.00 1.07 5.48
C GLU A 92 -22.23 1.65 4.08
N SER A 93 -23.49 1.90 3.71
CA SER A 93 -23.84 2.48 2.42
C SER A 93 -23.28 3.90 2.26
N ALA A 94 -23.42 4.73 3.28
CA ALA A 94 -22.89 6.10 3.25
C ALA A 94 -21.36 6.12 3.11
N TRP A 95 -20.70 5.21 3.80
CA TRP A 95 -19.24 5.08 3.72
C TRP A 95 -18.76 4.57 2.35
N ALA A 96 -19.47 3.60 1.77
CA ALA A 96 -19.18 3.12 0.42
C ALA A 96 -19.32 4.24 -0.63
N ASP A 97 -20.37 5.07 -0.53
CA ASP A 97 -20.57 6.23 -1.40
C ASP A 97 -19.46 7.29 -1.24
N GLU A 98 -19.02 7.53 -0.01
CA GLU A 98 -17.91 8.46 0.27
C GLU A 98 -16.59 7.93 -0.33
N CYS A 99 -16.28 6.67 -0.12
CA CYS A 99 -15.11 6.02 -0.72
C CYS A 99 -15.14 6.10 -2.26
N GLY A 100 -16.30 5.84 -2.87
CA GLY A 100 -16.48 5.97 -4.32
C GLY A 100 -16.15 7.38 -4.82
N LYS A 101 -16.69 8.41 -4.18
CA LYS A 101 -16.39 9.81 -4.53
C LYS A 101 -14.90 10.16 -4.38
N MET A 102 -14.26 9.69 -3.32
CA MET A 102 -12.81 9.90 -3.13
C MET A 102 -11.99 9.25 -4.25
N ILE A 103 -12.35 8.02 -4.63
CA ILE A 103 -11.68 7.30 -5.73
C ILE A 103 -11.87 8.05 -7.05
N ASP A 104 -13.09 8.51 -7.36
CA ASP A 104 -13.36 9.26 -8.59
C ASP A 104 -12.56 10.56 -8.68
N ILE A 105 -12.38 11.27 -7.57
CA ILE A 105 -11.53 12.47 -7.51
C ILE A 105 -10.09 12.12 -7.87
N GLU A 106 -9.53 11.07 -7.29
CA GLU A 106 -8.14 10.67 -7.56
C GLU A 106 -7.96 10.13 -8.99
N ILE A 107 -8.94 9.39 -9.52
CA ILE A 107 -8.94 8.94 -10.92
C ILE A 107 -8.92 10.14 -11.86
N ASN A 108 -9.77 11.14 -11.64
CA ASN A 108 -9.82 12.33 -12.48
C ASN A 108 -8.51 13.12 -12.39
N ALA A 109 -7.96 13.31 -11.20
CA ALA A 109 -6.66 13.96 -11.02
C ALA A 109 -5.54 13.23 -11.77
N TYR A 110 -5.54 11.89 -11.75
CA TYR A 110 -4.59 11.09 -12.53
C TYR A 110 -4.76 11.28 -14.04
N LEU A 111 -6.00 11.24 -14.53
CA LEU A 111 -6.31 11.40 -15.97
C LEU A 111 -5.97 12.80 -16.49
N GLU A 112 -6.06 13.83 -15.64
CA GLU A 112 -5.69 15.21 -15.96
C GLU A 112 -4.16 15.47 -15.85
N THR A 113 -3.42 14.53 -15.28
CA THR A 113 -1.96 14.67 -15.14
C THR A 113 -1.30 14.65 -16.51
N PRO A 114 -0.57 15.72 -16.89
CA PRO A 114 0.08 15.78 -18.19
C PRO A 114 1.19 14.73 -18.32
N VAL A 115 1.49 14.36 -19.55
CA VAL A 115 2.64 13.49 -19.85
C VAL A 115 3.90 14.15 -19.32
N GLN A 116 4.74 13.39 -18.64
CA GLN A 116 6.01 13.88 -18.11
C GLN A 116 6.94 14.32 -19.25
N PRO A 117 7.63 15.47 -19.13
CA PRO A 117 8.61 15.89 -20.14
C PRO A 117 9.80 14.90 -20.17
N VAL A 118 10.45 14.79 -21.31
CA VAL A 118 11.63 13.91 -21.46
C VAL A 118 12.73 14.23 -20.44
N SER A 119 12.85 15.49 -20.03
CA SER A 119 13.79 15.91 -18.98
C SER A 119 13.58 15.19 -17.65
N ALA A 120 12.35 14.77 -17.33
CA ALA A 120 12.03 14.13 -16.07
C ALA A 120 12.79 12.81 -15.86
N MET A 121 13.21 12.13 -16.93
CA MET A 121 14.07 10.94 -16.83
C MET A 121 15.44 11.22 -16.18
N PHE A 122 15.86 12.47 -16.17
CA PHE A 122 17.19 12.90 -15.70
C PHE A 122 17.12 13.75 -14.43
N ASP A 123 16.07 14.56 -14.28
CA ASP A 123 15.99 15.65 -13.30
C ASP A 123 15.99 15.15 -11.84
N PHE A 124 15.66 13.87 -11.59
CA PHE A 124 15.54 13.28 -10.24
C PHE A 124 16.55 12.18 -9.94
N LEU A 125 17.54 11.94 -10.81
CA LEU A 125 18.55 10.89 -10.63
C LEU A 125 19.62 11.23 -9.60
N TYR A 126 20.03 12.52 -9.54
CA TYR A 126 21.12 13.01 -8.71
C TYR A 126 20.76 14.39 -8.13
N ALA A 127 21.37 14.75 -7.00
CA ALA A 127 21.28 16.12 -6.47
C ALA A 127 21.90 17.15 -7.42
N GLU A 128 23.04 16.78 -8.01
CA GLU A 128 23.69 17.52 -9.12
C GLU A 128 23.96 16.53 -10.24
N LEU A 129 23.46 16.85 -11.44
CA LEU A 129 23.56 15.96 -12.57
C LEU A 129 25.00 15.91 -13.11
N PRO A 130 25.66 14.73 -13.21
CA PRO A 130 26.99 14.58 -13.80
C PRO A 130 27.07 15.10 -15.23
N LEU A 131 28.25 15.55 -15.66
CA LEU A 131 28.42 16.20 -16.98
C LEU A 131 28.02 15.32 -18.16
N ASP A 132 28.34 14.03 -18.11
CA ASP A 132 27.96 13.05 -19.12
C ASP A 132 26.44 12.85 -19.21
N ILE A 133 25.76 12.85 -18.07
CA ILE A 133 24.29 12.77 -18.01
C ILE A 133 23.65 14.09 -18.45
N GLN A 134 24.25 15.24 -18.17
CA GLN A 134 23.80 16.54 -18.68
C GLN A 134 23.79 16.57 -20.22
N ALA A 135 24.81 16.00 -20.86
CA ALA A 135 24.88 15.90 -22.32
C ALA A 135 23.75 15.03 -22.88
N GLN A 136 23.52 13.87 -22.28
CA GLN A 136 22.42 12.97 -22.66
C GLN A 136 21.04 13.62 -22.48
N ARG A 137 20.85 14.36 -21.39
CA ARG A 137 19.62 15.12 -21.14
C ARG A 137 19.35 16.16 -22.23
N ALA A 138 20.37 16.93 -22.61
CA ALA A 138 20.25 17.93 -23.64
C ALA A 138 19.93 17.29 -25.00
N GLU A 139 20.55 16.20 -25.35
CA GLU A 139 20.28 15.44 -26.59
C GLU A 139 18.84 14.89 -26.61
N ALA A 140 18.38 14.32 -25.53
CA ALA A 140 17.01 13.77 -25.42
C ALA A 140 15.94 14.86 -25.58
N ILE A 141 16.13 16.03 -24.98
CA ILE A 141 15.22 17.19 -25.12
C ILE A 141 15.22 17.71 -26.55
N ALA A 142 16.40 17.81 -27.20
CA ALA A 142 16.49 18.25 -28.59
C ALA A 142 15.76 17.26 -29.53
N ALA A 143 15.89 15.97 -29.29
CA ALA A 143 15.22 14.93 -30.09
C ALA A 143 13.69 14.96 -29.93
N GLU A 144 13.16 15.32 -28.76
CA GLU A 144 11.71 15.47 -28.52
C GLU A 144 11.15 16.63 -29.37
N GLY A 145 11.85 17.77 -29.38
CA GLY A 145 11.45 18.95 -30.15
C GLY A 145 11.35 18.69 -31.67
N LEU A 146 12.12 17.74 -32.19
CA LEU A 146 12.10 17.34 -33.60
C LEU A 146 10.92 16.43 -33.97
N LYS A 147 10.26 15.78 -33.02
CA LYS A 147 9.09 14.90 -33.26
C LYS A 147 7.77 15.66 -33.31
N HIS A 148 7.74 16.88 -32.81
CA HIS A 148 6.53 17.72 -32.71
C HIS A 148 6.57 18.94 -33.67
N GLY A 149 7.55 19.05 -34.53
CA GLY A 149 7.65 20.03 -35.64
C GLY A 149 7.43 19.35 -36.98
#